data_8f6fca2c2580393430c7ba23181216ba
#
_entry.id   8f6fca2c2580393430c7ba23181216ba
#
_cell.length_a   1.000
_cell.length_b   1.000
_cell.length_c   1.000
_cell.angle_alpha   90.00
_cell.angle_beta   90.00
_cell.angle_gamma   90.00
#
_symmetry.space_group_name_H-M   'P 1'
#
loop_
_entity.id
_entity.type
_entity.pdbx_description
1 polymer ?
#
loop_
_entity_poly.entity_id
_entity_poly.type
_entity_poly.pdbx_seq_one_letter_code
_entity_poly.pdbx_strand_id
1 'polypeptide(L)'
;PTAMAALLVLLWLLVKRCQEYKTAGTVSRVFSVVLCAAMAVGCVWAQQGLDALGNMTNGFLSNAEANKITKEPFVLYLSGVDTRGDLTEKARSDVNIIAAVNPVTKQVVLINTPRDYYVDLAGTNSKDKLTHAGLYGVQTSMDTLGNLYGVNVEHYIRINFAGFIDIVDALGGVDVYSDQAFTSVGSPGYYDPTT
;
A
#
# COMPACT_ATOMS: atom_id res chain seq x y z
N PRO A 1 -17.89 -9.62 -8.30
CA PRO A 1 -19.32 -9.85 -7.97
C PRO A 1 -19.77 -11.27 -8.34
N THR A 2 -19.34 -11.80 -9.47
CA THR A 2 -19.78 -13.12 -9.99
C THR A 2 -19.29 -14.31 -9.16
N ALA A 3 -18.05 -14.28 -8.67
CA ALA A 3 -17.48 -15.34 -7.85
C ALA A 3 -18.16 -15.44 -6.47
N MET A 4 -18.54 -14.34 -5.87
CA MET A 4 -19.24 -14.29 -4.58
C MET A 4 -20.67 -14.79 -4.70
N ALA A 5 -21.37 -14.46 -5.80
CA ALA A 5 -22.70 -14.98 -6.09
C ALA A 5 -22.67 -16.51 -6.31
N ALA A 6 -21.66 -17.02 -7.03
CA ALA A 6 -21.47 -18.46 -7.24
C ALA A 6 -21.19 -19.19 -5.92
N LEU A 7 -20.38 -18.60 -5.02
CA LEU A 7 -20.07 -19.16 -3.70
C LEU A 7 -21.31 -19.20 -2.80
N LEU A 8 -22.15 -18.16 -2.81
CA LEU A 8 -23.40 -18.12 -2.07
C LEU A 8 -24.41 -19.17 -2.59
N VAL A 9 -24.49 -19.35 -3.90
CA VAL A 9 -25.34 -20.40 -4.52
C VAL A 9 -24.84 -21.79 -4.13
N LEU A 10 -23.54 -22.02 -4.15
CA LEU A 10 -22.92 -23.31 -3.76
C LEU A 10 -23.17 -23.61 -2.28
N LEU A 11 -23.04 -22.60 -1.42
CA LEU A 11 -23.33 -22.69 0.02
C LEU A 11 -24.81 -23.00 0.27
N TRP A 12 -25.71 -22.32 -0.45
CA TRP A 12 -27.15 -22.56 -0.37
C TRP A 12 -27.51 -24.00 -0.79
N LEU A 13 -26.89 -24.51 -1.87
CA LEU A 13 -27.07 -25.89 -2.34
C LEU A 13 -26.56 -26.93 -1.33
N LEU A 14 -25.39 -26.64 -0.68
CA LEU A 14 -24.84 -27.52 0.37
C LEU A 14 -25.74 -27.53 1.61
N VAL A 15 -26.24 -26.38 2.05
CA VAL A 15 -27.17 -26.28 3.19
C VAL A 15 -28.47 -27.03 2.88
N LYS A 16 -29.00 -26.90 1.66
CA LYS A 16 -30.22 -27.60 1.22
C LYS A 16 -30.03 -29.12 1.19
N ARG A 17 -28.87 -29.60 0.72
CA ARG A 17 -28.54 -31.03 0.68
C ARG A 17 -28.32 -31.62 2.07
N CYS A 18 -27.79 -30.86 3.03
CA CYS A 18 -27.66 -31.28 4.42
C CYS A 18 -28.99 -31.34 5.18
N GLN A 19 -30.03 -30.66 4.73
CA GLN A 19 -31.37 -30.72 5.36
C GLN A 19 -32.08 -32.06 5.12
N GLU A 20 -31.66 -32.85 4.17
CA GLU A 20 -32.25 -34.16 3.88
C GLU A 20 -31.81 -35.26 4.86
N TYR A 21 -30.77 -35.02 5.67
CA TYR A 21 -30.28 -35.97 6.67
C TYR A 21 -30.81 -35.63 8.09
N LYS A 22 -31.80 -36.37 8.57
CA LYS A 22 -32.53 -36.13 9.84
C LYS A 22 -31.70 -36.12 11.12
N THR A 23 -30.49 -36.64 11.14
CA THR A 23 -29.63 -36.75 12.35
C THR A 23 -28.46 -35.80 12.38
N ALA A 24 -28.09 -35.13 11.29
CA ALA A 24 -26.98 -34.19 11.22
C ALA A 24 -27.42 -32.71 11.29
N GLY A 25 -28.72 -32.45 11.48
CA GLY A 25 -29.31 -31.14 11.23
C GLY A 25 -28.79 -30.00 12.14
N THR A 26 -28.54 -30.28 13.43
CA THR A 26 -28.11 -29.24 14.36
C THR A 26 -26.62 -28.94 14.22
N VAL A 27 -25.79 -29.99 14.11
CA VAL A 27 -24.32 -29.83 13.94
C VAL A 27 -24.02 -29.13 12.60
N SER A 28 -24.70 -29.53 11.53
CA SER A 28 -24.55 -28.89 10.21
C SER A 28 -24.98 -27.43 10.21
N ARG A 29 -26.06 -27.08 10.92
CA ARG A 29 -26.50 -25.65 11.06
C ARG A 29 -25.50 -24.82 11.82
N VAL A 30 -24.98 -25.31 12.94
CA VAL A 30 -23.94 -24.61 13.72
C VAL A 30 -22.67 -24.45 12.88
N PHE A 31 -22.22 -25.50 12.20
CA PHE A 31 -21.06 -25.43 11.32
C PHE A 31 -21.24 -24.42 10.17
N SER A 32 -22.41 -24.38 9.53
CA SER A 32 -22.72 -23.42 8.47
C SER A 32 -22.72 -21.98 8.98
N VAL A 33 -23.26 -21.72 10.19
CA VAL A 33 -23.24 -20.38 10.79
C VAL A 33 -21.82 -19.94 11.13
N VAL A 34 -21.01 -20.84 11.69
CA VAL A 34 -19.60 -20.55 11.99
C VAL A 34 -18.81 -20.29 10.72
N LEU A 35 -19.02 -21.07 9.67
CA LEU A 35 -18.37 -20.87 8.37
C LEU A 35 -18.78 -19.54 7.71
N CYS A 36 -20.06 -19.19 7.76
CA CYS A 36 -20.55 -17.90 7.26
C CYS A 36 -19.97 -16.73 8.05
N ALA A 37 -19.87 -16.85 9.38
CA ALA A 37 -19.25 -15.81 10.22
C ALA A 37 -17.74 -15.67 9.92
N ALA A 38 -17.02 -16.76 9.74
CA ALA A 38 -15.60 -16.76 9.37
C ALA A 38 -15.38 -16.13 7.99
N MET A 39 -16.25 -16.44 6.99
CA MET A 39 -16.18 -15.82 5.68
C MET A 39 -16.52 -14.33 5.71
N ALA A 40 -17.52 -13.91 6.51
CA ALA A 40 -17.87 -12.50 6.68
C ALA A 40 -16.69 -11.71 7.29
N VAL A 41 -16.04 -12.24 8.32
CA VAL A 41 -14.84 -11.66 8.90
C VAL A 41 -13.71 -11.59 7.86
N GLY A 42 -13.45 -12.68 7.13
CA GLY A 42 -12.45 -12.70 6.06
C GLY A 42 -12.72 -11.68 4.94
N CYS A 43 -13.98 -11.47 4.56
CA CYS A 43 -14.37 -10.44 3.59
C CYS A 43 -14.12 -9.01 4.11
N VAL A 44 -14.40 -8.75 5.39
CA VAL A 44 -14.12 -7.44 6.01
C VAL A 44 -12.61 -7.16 6.02
N TRP A 45 -11.80 -8.16 6.40
CA TRP A 45 -10.34 -8.02 6.38
C TRP A 45 -9.78 -7.84 4.98
N ALA A 46 -10.32 -8.56 3.99
CA ALA A 46 -9.93 -8.38 2.59
C ALA A 46 -10.33 -6.99 2.06
N GLN A 47 -11.49 -6.46 2.45
CA GLN A 47 -11.89 -5.11 2.08
C GLN A 47 -11.02 -4.05 2.74
N GLN A 48 -10.71 -4.17 4.04
CA GLN A 48 -9.80 -3.25 4.73
C GLN A 48 -8.41 -3.24 4.09
N GLY A 49 -7.89 -4.42 3.70
CA GLY A 49 -6.64 -4.52 2.95
C GLY A 49 -6.70 -3.84 1.57
N LEU A 50 -7.82 -3.99 0.86
CA LEU A 50 -8.04 -3.33 -0.44
C LEU A 50 -8.25 -1.82 -0.30
N ASP A 51 -8.94 -1.37 0.75
CA ASP A 51 -9.15 0.05 1.04
C ASP A 51 -7.84 0.72 1.48
N ALA A 52 -7.01 0.04 2.28
CA ALA A 52 -5.67 0.50 2.61
C ALA A 52 -4.79 0.64 1.35
N LEU A 53 -4.81 -0.36 0.47
CA LEU A 53 -4.16 -0.29 -0.85
C LEU A 53 -4.75 0.84 -1.71
N GLY A 54 -6.08 1.02 -1.74
CA GLY A 54 -6.77 2.09 -2.47
C GLY A 54 -6.40 3.49 -1.98
N ASN A 55 -6.26 3.68 -0.68
CA ASN A 55 -5.84 4.95 -0.08
C ASN A 55 -4.35 5.27 -0.36
N MET A 56 -3.52 4.23 -0.59
CA MET A 56 -2.13 4.38 -1.00
C MET A 56 -1.98 4.74 -2.47
N THR A 57 -2.93 4.34 -3.29
CA THR A 57 -2.84 4.36 -4.75
C THR A 57 -3.90 5.28 -5.37
N ASN A 58 -4.08 6.48 -4.88
CA ASN A 58 -4.83 7.49 -5.62
C ASN A 58 -4.13 7.76 -6.96
N GLY A 59 -4.42 6.92 -7.95
CA GLY A 59 -3.84 6.94 -9.29
C GLY A 59 -3.22 5.62 -9.77
N PHE A 60 -3.33 4.53 -9.02
CA PHE A 60 -2.68 3.27 -9.38
C PHE A 60 -3.61 2.37 -10.21
N LEU A 61 -3.29 2.31 -11.49
CA LEU A 61 -3.55 1.27 -12.48
C LEU A 61 -4.99 1.03 -12.97
N SER A 62 -5.19 1.34 -14.23
CA SER A 62 -6.16 0.67 -15.07
C SER A 62 -5.78 -0.82 -15.27
N ASN A 63 -6.75 -1.71 -15.54
CA ASN A 63 -6.47 -3.14 -15.78
C ASN A 63 -5.48 -3.39 -16.94
N ALA A 64 -5.33 -2.45 -17.88
CA ALA A 64 -4.37 -2.52 -18.98
C ALA A 64 -2.94 -2.24 -18.48
N GLU A 65 -2.77 -1.30 -17.58
CA GLU A 65 -1.49 -0.97 -16.96
C GLU A 65 -1.03 -2.07 -15.99
N ALA A 66 -1.96 -2.69 -15.24
CA ALA A 66 -1.65 -3.84 -14.38
C ALA A 66 -1.03 -5.01 -15.16
N ASN A 67 -1.51 -5.26 -16.40
CA ASN A 67 -0.94 -6.29 -17.27
C ASN A 67 0.44 -5.91 -17.83
N LYS A 68 0.73 -4.62 -18.00
CA LYS A 68 2.03 -4.13 -18.47
C LYS A 68 3.09 -4.28 -17.38
N ILE A 69 2.79 -3.87 -16.14
CA ILE A 69 3.69 -3.95 -14.98
C ILE A 69 4.16 -5.38 -14.68
N THR A 70 3.35 -6.39 -14.98
CA THR A 70 3.75 -7.78 -14.75
C THR A 70 4.72 -8.33 -15.78
N LYS A 71 4.91 -7.67 -16.92
CA LYS A 71 5.66 -8.19 -18.07
C LYS A 71 6.83 -7.33 -18.51
N GLU A 72 6.81 -6.04 -18.21
CA GLU A 72 7.81 -5.08 -18.65
C GLU A 72 8.49 -4.39 -17.47
N PRO A 73 9.79 -4.06 -17.56
CA PRO A 73 10.44 -3.22 -16.55
C PRO A 73 9.76 -1.86 -16.45
N PHE A 74 9.62 -1.34 -15.23
CA PHE A 74 9.05 -0.02 -14.96
C PHE A 74 9.80 0.70 -13.85
N VAL A 75 9.63 2.01 -13.79
CA VAL A 75 10.20 2.87 -12.75
C VAL A 75 9.10 3.49 -11.91
N LEU A 76 9.24 3.38 -10.61
CA LEU A 76 8.27 3.79 -9.62
C LEU A 76 8.91 4.80 -8.65
N TYR A 77 8.19 5.88 -8.34
CA TYR A 77 8.55 6.83 -7.30
C TYR A 77 7.85 6.49 -5.98
N LEU A 78 8.62 6.24 -4.93
CA LEU A 78 8.13 6.06 -3.57
C LEU A 78 8.33 7.36 -2.80
N SER A 79 7.23 7.94 -2.30
CA SER A 79 7.21 9.21 -1.60
C SER A 79 6.64 9.04 -0.20
N GLY A 80 7.44 9.34 0.82
CA GLY A 80 6.99 9.45 2.20
C GLY A 80 6.72 10.91 2.55
N VAL A 81 5.53 11.22 3.05
CA VAL A 81 5.11 12.58 3.39
C VAL A 81 4.74 12.70 4.86
N ASP A 82 5.15 13.80 5.51
CA ASP A 82 4.76 14.12 6.90
C ASP A 82 3.40 14.82 6.92
N THR A 83 2.34 14.06 6.64
CA THR A 83 0.96 14.52 6.80
C THR A 83 0.23 13.60 7.75
N ARG A 84 -0.53 14.19 8.68
CA ARG A 84 -1.33 13.46 9.68
C ARG A 84 -2.80 13.28 9.27
N GLY A 85 -3.17 13.78 8.12
CA GLY A 85 -4.51 13.69 7.53
C GLY A 85 -4.49 13.02 6.19
N ASP A 86 -5.52 13.31 5.38
CA ASP A 86 -5.63 12.78 4.03
C ASP A 86 -4.40 13.10 3.18
N LEU A 87 -4.03 12.16 2.32
CA LEU A 87 -2.96 12.35 1.36
C LEU A 87 -3.38 13.43 0.35
N THR A 88 -2.79 14.61 0.48
CA THR A 88 -3.00 15.70 -0.48
C THR A 88 -2.01 15.58 -1.64
N GLU A 89 -2.40 16.04 -2.83
CA GLU A 89 -1.51 16.06 -3.98
C GLU A 89 -0.26 16.93 -3.76
N LYS A 90 -0.38 17.95 -2.90
CA LYS A 90 0.68 18.91 -2.61
C LYS A 90 1.15 18.77 -1.17
N ALA A 91 2.24 18.07 -0.99
CA ALA A 91 2.89 17.90 0.31
C ALA A 91 4.40 17.78 0.13
N ARG A 92 5.16 18.19 1.15
CA ARG A 92 6.60 17.95 1.18
C ARG A 92 6.86 16.45 1.27
N SER A 93 7.83 15.99 0.48
CA SER A 93 8.27 14.61 0.53
C SER A 93 9.57 14.50 1.32
N ASP A 94 9.51 13.80 2.44
CA ASP A 94 10.68 13.56 3.31
C ASP A 94 11.46 12.31 2.90
N VAL A 95 10.78 11.36 2.26
CA VAL A 95 11.38 10.16 1.68
C VAL A 95 11.17 10.19 0.17
N ASN A 96 12.27 10.09 -0.58
CA ASN A 96 12.27 10.13 -2.04
C ASN A 96 13.09 8.95 -2.57
N ILE A 97 12.43 7.89 -2.99
CA ILE A 97 13.07 6.68 -3.51
C ILE A 97 12.57 6.42 -4.93
N ILE A 98 13.49 6.22 -5.86
CA ILE A 98 13.21 5.63 -7.16
C ILE A 98 13.41 4.13 -7.07
N ALA A 99 12.38 3.37 -7.43
CA ALA A 99 12.43 1.92 -7.54
C ALA A 99 12.34 1.51 -9.02
N ALA A 100 13.43 0.97 -9.56
CA ALA A 100 13.42 0.35 -10.87
C ALA A 100 13.16 -1.16 -10.70
N VAL A 101 12.06 -1.62 -11.26
CA VAL A 101 11.55 -2.99 -11.10
C VAL A 101 11.58 -3.72 -12.43
N ASN A 102 12.21 -4.88 -12.44
CA ASN A 102 12.14 -5.81 -13.57
C ASN A 102 11.38 -7.07 -13.13
N PRO A 103 10.11 -7.23 -13.51
CA PRO A 103 9.29 -8.36 -13.09
C PRO A 103 9.74 -9.68 -13.73
N VAL A 104 10.39 -9.64 -14.89
CA VAL A 104 10.87 -10.84 -15.60
C VAL A 104 12.07 -11.45 -14.89
N THR A 105 13.06 -10.61 -14.55
CA THR A 105 14.26 -11.06 -13.82
C THR A 105 14.07 -11.06 -12.31
N LYS A 106 12.95 -10.52 -11.80
CA LYS A 106 12.64 -10.34 -10.38
C LYS A 106 13.71 -9.50 -9.65
N GLN A 107 14.27 -8.52 -10.33
CA GLN A 107 15.25 -7.59 -9.79
C GLN A 107 14.59 -6.26 -9.44
N VAL A 108 14.98 -5.69 -8.32
CA VAL A 108 14.57 -4.36 -7.87
C VAL A 108 15.83 -3.58 -7.49
N VAL A 109 15.95 -2.37 -8.02
CA VAL A 109 16.99 -1.40 -7.65
C VAL A 109 16.32 -0.22 -6.97
N LEU A 110 16.77 0.14 -5.77
CA LEU A 110 16.27 1.28 -5.01
C LEU A 110 17.33 2.36 -4.95
N ILE A 111 16.97 3.58 -5.33
CA ILE A 111 17.83 4.77 -5.29
C ILE A 111 17.17 5.77 -4.35
N ASN A 112 17.72 5.94 -3.16
CA ASN A 112 17.25 6.93 -2.19
C ASN A 112 17.92 8.27 -2.45
N THR A 113 17.12 9.33 -2.59
CA THR A 113 17.60 10.71 -2.77
C THR A 113 17.27 11.53 -1.53
N PRO A 114 18.27 12.14 -0.86
CA PRO A 114 18.02 12.97 0.30
C PRO A 114 17.05 14.12 0.01
N ARG A 115 16.11 14.38 0.92
CA ARG A 115 15.09 15.42 0.75
C ARG A 115 15.67 16.81 0.56
N ASP A 116 16.85 17.09 1.13
CA ASP A 116 17.54 18.37 1.06
C ASP A 116 18.46 18.50 -0.16
N TYR A 117 18.47 17.51 -1.06
CA TYR A 117 19.27 17.56 -2.26
C TYR A 117 18.84 18.74 -3.15
N TYR A 118 19.81 19.58 -3.55
CA TYR A 118 19.57 20.81 -4.30
C TYR A 118 19.52 20.51 -5.80
N VAL A 119 18.35 20.62 -6.39
CA VAL A 119 18.06 20.19 -7.78
C VAL A 119 17.29 21.24 -8.56
N ASP A 120 17.31 21.14 -9.89
CA ASP A 120 16.40 21.88 -10.76
C ASP A 120 14.99 21.26 -10.61
N LEU A 121 14.02 22.03 -10.11
CA LEU A 121 12.65 21.58 -9.97
C LEU A 121 11.94 21.60 -11.33
N ALA A 122 11.50 20.46 -11.81
CA ALA A 122 10.88 20.34 -13.14
C ALA A 122 9.65 21.26 -13.25
N GLY A 123 9.56 21.97 -14.38
CA GLY A 123 8.43 22.86 -14.67
C GLY A 123 8.40 24.17 -13.89
N THR A 124 9.38 24.47 -13.01
CA THR A 124 9.38 25.70 -12.18
C THR A 124 10.43 26.73 -12.59
N ASN A 125 11.39 26.39 -13.43
CA ASN A 125 12.57 27.21 -13.77
C ASN A 125 13.38 27.66 -12.54
N SER A 126 13.33 26.92 -11.44
CA SER A 126 14.04 27.24 -10.21
C SER A 126 14.78 26.01 -9.67
N LYS A 127 15.86 26.30 -8.93
CA LYS A 127 16.56 25.28 -8.13
C LYS A 127 16.15 25.42 -6.67
N ASP A 128 15.85 24.29 -6.06
CA ASP A 128 15.52 24.25 -4.64
C ASP A 128 15.78 22.83 -4.09
N LYS A 129 15.48 22.64 -2.81
CA LYS A 129 15.51 21.32 -2.18
C LYS A 129 14.47 20.40 -2.82
N LEU A 130 14.84 19.14 -3.03
CA LEU A 130 13.96 18.12 -3.62
C LEU A 130 12.62 18.01 -2.87
N THR A 131 12.60 18.13 -1.53
CA THR A 131 11.36 18.09 -0.74
C THR A 131 10.33 19.13 -1.19
N HIS A 132 10.76 20.26 -1.75
CA HIS A 132 9.88 21.33 -2.22
C HIS A 132 9.21 21.01 -3.57
N ALA A 133 9.74 20.06 -4.35
CA ALA A 133 9.07 19.61 -5.57
C ALA A 133 7.64 19.13 -5.29
N GLY A 134 7.43 18.46 -4.17
CA GLY A 134 6.12 17.97 -3.75
C GLY A 134 5.09 19.07 -3.47
N LEU A 135 5.50 20.31 -3.20
CA LEU A 135 4.60 21.46 -3.03
C LEU A 135 3.94 21.89 -4.34
N TYR A 136 4.58 21.57 -5.48
CA TYR A 136 4.03 21.80 -6.81
C TYR A 136 3.20 20.62 -7.31
N GLY A 137 3.27 19.48 -6.62
CA GLY A 137 2.55 18.25 -6.92
C GLY A 137 3.47 17.04 -7.10
N VAL A 138 2.89 15.86 -7.05
CA VAL A 138 3.66 14.60 -7.19
C VAL A 138 4.33 14.48 -8.55
N GLN A 139 3.69 14.98 -9.62
CA GLN A 139 4.25 14.95 -10.97
C GLN A 139 5.56 15.75 -11.05
N THR A 140 5.61 16.94 -10.42
CA THR A 140 6.86 17.72 -10.34
C THR A 140 7.99 16.95 -9.66
N SER A 141 7.68 16.18 -8.59
CA SER A 141 8.68 15.33 -7.95
C SER A 141 9.16 14.20 -8.86
N MET A 142 8.23 13.53 -9.56
CA MET A 142 8.55 12.47 -10.51
C MET A 142 9.43 12.98 -11.65
N ASP A 143 9.04 14.11 -12.28
CA ASP A 143 9.77 14.71 -13.38
C ASP A 143 11.15 15.23 -12.94
N THR A 144 11.24 15.79 -11.73
CA THR A 144 12.51 16.26 -11.15
C THR A 144 13.49 15.09 -10.96
N LEU A 145 13.02 13.98 -10.38
CA LEU A 145 13.84 12.79 -10.19
C LEU A 145 14.13 12.08 -11.52
N GLY A 146 13.15 12.04 -12.43
CA GLY A 146 13.32 11.51 -13.77
C GLY A 146 14.42 12.24 -14.53
N ASN A 147 14.43 13.58 -14.48
CA ASN A 147 15.47 14.42 -15.10
C ASN A 147 16.84 14.22 -14.42
N LEU A 148 16.86 14.09 -13.08
CA LEU A 148 18.09 13.89 -12.32
C LEU A 148 18.80 12.57 -12.69
N TYR A 149 18.03 11.50 -12.87
CA TYR A 149 18.56 10.16 -13.14
C TYR A 149 18.50 9.74 -14.60
N GLY A 150 17.90 10.54 -15.47
CA GLY A 150 17.75 10.24 -16.90
C GLY A 150 16.81 9.06 -17.16
N VAL A 151 15.77 8.89 -16.31
CA VAL A 151 14.79 7.81 -16.40
C VAL A 151 13.36 8.35 -16.50
N ASN A 152 12.48 7.61 -17.17
CA ASN A 152 11.05 7.93 -17.17
C ASN A 152 10.39 7.31 -15.94
N VAL A 153 9.81 8.15 -15.07
CA VAL A 153 9.08 7.72 -13.88
C VAL A 153 7.60 7.75 -14.20
N GLU A 154 7.01 6.57 -14.39
CA GLU A 154 5.62 6.43 -14.87
C GLU A 154 4.60 6.30 -13.72
N HIS A 155 5.06 5.82 -12.57
CA HIS A 155 4.19 5.48 -11.44
C HIS A 155 4.72 6.06 -10.14
N TYR A 156 3.82 6.25 -9.17
CA TYR A 156 4.23 6.62 -7.81
C TYR A 156 3.40 5.90 -6.74
N ILE A 157 4.00 5.75 -5.58
CA ILE A 157 3.32 5.39 -4.34
C ILE A 157 3.65 6.48 -3.33
N ARG A 158 2.63 7.08 -2.74
CA ARG A 158 2.78 8.08 -1.68
C ARG A 158 2.19 7.55 -0.38
N ILE A 159 2.95 7.66 0.69
CA ILE A 159 2.61 7.11 2.00
C ILE A 159 2.78 8.22 3.05
N ASN A 160 1.81 8.35 3.95
CA ASN A 160 1.93 9.15 5.17
C ASN A 160 2.21 8.25 6.38
N PHE A 161 2.37 8.83 7.56
CA PHE A 161 2.64 8.05 8.78
C PHE A 161 1.55 7.04 9.11
N ALA A 162 0.28 7.41 8.96
CA ALA A 162 -0.85 6.50 9.22
C ALA A 162 -0.81 5.29 8.28
N GLY A 163 -0.68 5.52 6.97
CA GLY A 163 -0.57 4.44 5.99
C GLY A 163 0.68 3.58 6.18
N PHE A 164 1.79 4.17 6.68
CA PHE A 164 2.99 3.39 7.00
C PHE A 164 2.76 2.45 8.19
N ILE A 165 2.09 2.92 9.24
CA ILE A 165 1.70 2.09 10.39
C ILE A 165 0.81 0.94 9.92
N ASP A 166 -0.23 1.24 9.14
CA ASP A 166 -1.16 0.23 8.63
C ASP A 166 -0.46 -0.87 7.81
N ILE A 167 0.58 -0.50 7.02
CA ILE A 167 1.38 -1.48 6.27
C ILE A 167 2.19 -2.37 7.22
N VAL A 168 2.88 -1.76 8.17
CA VAL A 168 3.71 -2.50 9.13
C VAL A 168 2.84 -3.46 9.95
N ASP A 169 1.67 -3.01 10.39
CA ASP A 169 0.71 -3.83 11.13
C ASP A 169 0.19 -5.00 10.27
N ALA A 170 -0.14 -4.72 9.00
CA ALA A 170 -0.59 -5.75 8.06
C ALA A 170 0.47 -6.82 7.78
N LEU A 171 1.75 -6.46 7.88
CA LEU A 171 2.89 -7.39 7.74
C LEU A 171 3.19 -8.16 9.04
N GLY A 172 2.53 -7.83 10.14
CA GLY A 172 2.79 -8.44 11.46
C GLY A 172 4.00 -7.85 12.18
N GLY A 173 4.37 -6.61 11.84
CA GLY A 173 5.54 -5.93 12.37
C GLY A 173 6.80 -6.11 11.52
N VAL A 174 7.86 -5.42 11.90
CA VAL A 174 9.19 -5.53 11.29
C VAL A 174 10.26 -5.61 12.38
N ASP A 175 11.22 -6.52 12.21
CA ASP A 175 12.38 -6.62 13.10
C ASP A 175 13.45 -5.64 12.66
N VAL A 176 13.82 -4.73 13.56
CA VAL A 176 14.89 -3.74 13.32
C VAL A 176 16.06 -4.02 14.25
N TYR A 177 17.21 -4.35 13.66
CA TYR A 177 18.44 -4.48 14.42
C TYR A 177 19.01 -3.11 14.78
N SER A 178 19.37 -2.93 16.06
CA SER A 178 20.13 -1.77 16.52
C SER A 178 21.39 -2.24 17.24
N ASP A 179 22.54 -1.72 16.86
CA ASP A 179 23.83 -1.98 17.49
C ASP A 179 24.02 -1.19 18.79
N GLN A 180 23.13 -0.25 19.07
CA GLN A 180 23.13 0.56 20.30
C GLN A 180 21.81 0.38 21.06
N ALA A 181 21.91 0.12 22.35
CA ALA A 181 20.75 0.16 23.23
C ALA A 181 20.31 1.63 23.42
N PHE A 182 19.03 1.91 23.16
CA PHE A 182 18.45 3.22 23.41
C PHE A 182 17.08 3.06 24.09
N THR A 183 16.70 4.08 24.84
CA THR A 183 15.37 4.19 25.41
C THR A 183 14.62 5.27 24.63
N SER A 184 13.52 4.86 23.96
CA SER A 184 12.67 5.85 23.31
C SER A 184 11.82 6.56 24.38
N VAL A 185 11.85 7.87 24.38
CA VAL A 185 10.93 8.69 25.19
C VAL A 185 9.75 9.01 24.28
N GLY A 186 8.66 8.26 24.42
CA GLY A 186 7.43 8.49 23.65
C GLY A 186 6.85 9.85 24.01
N SER A 187 6.47 10.64 23.00
CA SER A 187 5.56 11.76 23.23
C SER A 187 4.18 11.20 23.58
N PRO A 188 3.49 11.70 24.63
CA PRO A 188 2.14 11.23 24.97
C PRO A 188 1.22 11.29 23.73
N GLY A 189 0.66 10.15 23.37
CA GLY A 189 -0.24 10.02 22.21
C GLY A 189 0.42 9.72 20.86
N TYR A 190 1.73 9.46 20.79
CA TYR A 190 2.42 9.24 19.51
C TYR A 190 3.10 7.88 19.37
N TYR A 191 3.42 7.21 20.45
CA TYR A 191 4.08 5.91 20.44
C TYR A 191 3.87 5.20 21.78
N ASP A 192 3.37 4.00 21.75
CA ASP A 192 3.34 3.12 22.91
C ASP A 192 4.44 2.07 22.75
N PRO A 193 5.53 2.13 23.51
CA PRO A 193 6.62 1.16 23.45
C PRO A 193 6.26 -0.21 24.05
N THR A 194 5.02 -0.39 24.52
CA THR A 194 4.58 -1.61 25.23
C THR A 194 3.64 -2.51 24.41
N THR A 195 3.31 -2.14 23.17
CA THR A 195 2.51 -2.95 22.24
C THR A 195 3.35 -3.64 21.20
#